data_d669847b08e9d4aedaabc0f7d5add5b6
#
_entry.id   d669847b08e9d4aedaabc0f7d5add5b6
#
_cell.length_a   1.000
_cell.length_b   1.000
_cell.length_c   1.000
_cell.angle_alpha   90.00
_cell.angle_beta   90.00
_cell.angle_gamma   90.00
#
_symmetry.space_group_name_H-M   'P 1'
#
loop_
_entity.id
_entity.type
_entity.pdbx_description
1 polymer ?
#
loop_
_entity_poly.entity_id
_entity_poly.type
_entity_poly.pdbx_seq_one_letter_code
_entity_poly.pdbx_strand_id
1 'polypeptide(L)'
;LVVLHLKGSHFNYLNRYPSDMTIWGKPGIPDSILNYENALHYTDSVLRQAFEYCKTRLNLQAMLYFSDHGDNPTRHRTPQFCDFIECRIPMFVYMSDEYIRNHNQRYESLISNRNKYFTNDLIYDLMCGIFDIKSNKFNENQSLAYNNYRFSREDLRTFQGKIRISDDK
;
A
#
# COMPACT_ATOMS: atom_id res chain seq x y z
N LEU A 1 -17.27 -6.15 2.11
CA LEU A 1 -15.83 -5.90 2.24
C LEU A 1 -15.09 -7.23 2.31
N VAL A 2 -14.04 -7.37 1.49
CA VAL A 2 -13.10 -8.50 1.52
C VAL A 2 -11.72 -7.94 1.84
N VAL A 3 -10.97 -8.60 2.72
CA VAL A 3 -9.59 -8.25 3.05
C VAL A 3 -8.70 -9.42 2.67
N LEU A 4 -7.70 -9.14 1.83
CA LEU A 4 -6.68 -10.11 1.43
C LEU A 4 -5.34 -9.69 2.07
N HIS A 5 -4.82 -10.55 2.95
CA HIS A 5 -3.51 -10.33 3.55
C HIS A 5 -2.47 -11.19 2.81
N LEU A 6 -1.68 -10.53 1.97
CA LEU A 6 -0.62 -11.19 1.21
C LEU A 6 0.68 -11.20 2.01
N LYS A 7 1.44 -12.28 1.92
CA LYS A 7 2.80 -12.33 2.46
C LYS A 7 3.76 -11.45 1.64
N GLY A 8 3.44 -11.25 0.36
CA GLY A 8 4.19 -10.40 -0.54
C GLY A 8 5.67 -10.73 -0.62
N SER A 9 6.47 -9.68 -0.77
CA SER A 9 7.94 -9.77 -0.88
C SER A 9 8.65 -9.73 0.47
N HIS A 10 8.05 -10.30 1.51
CA HIS A 10 8.68 -10.39 2.82
C HIS A 10 9.98 -11.23 2.78
N PHE A 11 11.01 -10.85 3.53
CA PHE A 11 12.22 -11.65 3.74
C PHE A 11 11.83 -13.07 4.23
N ASN A 12 12.30 -14.13 3.74
CA ASN A 12 13.31 -14.61 2.86
C ASN A 12 12.80 -14.69 1.39
N TYR A 13 13.26 -13.83 0.51
CA TYR A 13 12.66 -13.57 -0.81
C TYR A 13 12.63 -14.80 -1.72
N LEU A 14 13.66 -15.64 -1.69
CA LEU A 14 13.75 -16.87 -2.51
C LEU A 14 12.52 -17.78 -2.32
N ASN A 15 11.88 -17.70 -1.17
CA ASN A 15 10.71 -18.51 -0.84
C ASN A 15 9.37 -17.79 -1.12
N ARG A 16 9.39 -16.66 -1.85
CA ARG A 16 8.19 -15.83 -2.10
C ARG A 16 7.65 -15.95 -3.50
N TYR A 17 8.29 -16.71 -4.36
CA TYR A 17 7.83 -16.99 -5.72
C TYR A 17 8.19 -18.42 -6.13
N PRO A 18 7.43 -19.03 -7.03
CA PRO A 18 7.75 -20.35 -7.58
C PRO A 18 9.00 -20.29 -8.45
N SER A 19 9.80 -21.34 -8.47
CA SER A 19 11.08 -21.38 -9.21
C SER A 19 10.92 -21.21 -10.73
N ASP A 20 9.79 -21.62 -11.29
CA ASP A 20 9.43 -21.46 -12.71
C ASP A 20 9.02 -19.99 -13.04
N MET A 21 8.83 -19.15 -12.03
CA MET A 21 8.60 -17.71 -12.16
C MET A 21 9.87 -16.87 -11.99
N THR A 22 11.05 -17.50 -11.99
CA THR A 22 12.33 -16.77 -11.93
C THR A 22 12.59 -16.07 -13.27
N ILE A 23 12.69 -14.73 -13.23
CA ILE A 23 13.01 -13.90 -14.40
C ILE A 23 14.46 -13.44 -14.34
N TRP A 24 14.91 -13.03 -13.17
CA TRP A 24 16.27 -12.52 -12.97
C TRP A 24 17.09 -13.50 -12.16
N GLY A 25 18.36 -13.67 -12.55
CA GLY A 25 19.25 -14.62 -11.91
C GLY A 25 19.00 -16.06 -12.34
N LYS A 26 19.30 -17.00 -11.43
CA LYS A 26 19.11 -18.44 -11.66
C LYS A 26 18.18 -19.01 -10.58
N PRO A 27 17.26 -19.93 -10.93
CA PRO A 27 16.38 -20.57 -9.96
C PRO A 27 17.18 -21.19 -8.79
N GLY A 28 16.73 -20.91 -7.56
CA GLY A 28 17.33 -21.49 -6.36
C GLY A 28 18.69 -20.91 -5.93
N ILE A 29 19.28 -19.97 -6.68
CA ILE A 29 20.54 -19.33 -6.30
C ILE A 29 20.23 -18.15 -5.35
N PRO A 30 20.80 -18.16 -4.12
CA PRO A 30 20.64 -17.06 -3.20
C PRO A 30 21.27 -15.77 -3.73
N ASP A 31 20.43 -14.79 -4.03
CA ASP A 31 20.82 -13.41 -4.31
C ASP A 31 19.70 -12.52 -3.79
N SER A 32 19.99 -11.71 -2.80
CA SER A 32 18.96 -10.93 -2.12
C SER A 32 18.24 -9.96 -3.04
N ILE A 33 18.96 -9.29 -3.93
CA ILE A 33 18.39 -8.27 -4.82
C ILE A 33 17.54 -8.93 -5.90
N LEU A 34 18.10 -9.88 -6.64
CA LEU A 34 17.38 -10.55 -7.73
C LEU A 34 16.19 -11.37 -7.23
N ASN A 35 16.30 -12.01 -6.07
CA ASN A 35 15.18 -12.70 -5.45
C ASN A 35 14.10 -11.73 -4.96
N TYR A 36 14.47 -10.56 -4.48
CA TYR A 36 13.53 -9.51 -4.13
C TYR A 36 12.75 -9.02 -5.36
N GLU A 37 13.43 -8.75 -6.47
CA GLU A 37 12.82 -8.36 -7.73
C GLU A 37 11.85 -9.43 -8.26
N ASN A 38 12.26 -10.71 -8.25
CA ASN A 38 11.37 -11.82 -8.61
C ASN A 38 10.15 -11.92 -7.68
N ALA A 39 10.33 -11.72 -6.38
CA ALA A 39 9.23 -11.72 -5.41
C ALA A 39 8.26 -10.56 -5.63
N LEU A 40 8.75 -9.36 -5.98
CA LEU A 40 7.93 -8.21 -6.35
C LEU A 40 7.13 -8.51 -7.62
N HIS A 41 7.78 -9.02 -8.67
CA HIS A 41 7.11 -9.38 -9.92
C HIS A 41 6.01 -10.44 -9.72
N TYR A 42 6.29 -11.45 -8.90
CA TYR A 42 5.29 -12.46 -8.56
C TYR A 42 4.12 -11.87 -7.76
N THR A 43 4.41 -11.01 -6.78
CA THR A 43 3.38 -10.30 -6.01
C THR A 43 2.49 -9.45 -6.92
N ASP A 44 3.07 -8.72 -7.88
CA ASP A 44 2.31 -7.96 -8.87
C ASP A 44 1.40 -8.85 -9.73
N SER A 45 1.91 -10.01 -10.16
CA SER A 45 1.11 -11.01 -10.88
C SER A 45 -0.08 -11.51 -10.06
N VAL A 46 0.11 -11.79 -8.77
CA VAL A 46 -0.97 -12.22 -7.86
C VAL A 46 -1.99 -11.10 -7.66
N LEU A 47 -1.54 -9.86 -7.47
CA LEU A 47 -2.43 -8.70 -7.33
C LEU A 47 -3.25 -8.48 -8.59
N ARG A 48 -2.64 -8.57 -9.78
CA ARG A 48 -3.35 -8.47 -11.05
C ARG A 48 -4.42 -9.55 -11.19
N GLN A 49 -4.11 -10.80 -10.88
CA GLN A 49 -5.08 -11.90 -10.93
C GLN A 49 -6.25 -11.66 -9.96
N ALA A 50 -5.96 -11.23 -8.73
CA ALA A 50 -6.98 -10.90 -7.75
C ALA A 50 -7.87 -9.74 -8.23
N PHE A 51 -7.27 -8.68 -8.78
CA PHE A 51 -7.98 -7.53 -9.33
C PHE A 51 -8.91 -7.95 -10.48
N GLU A 52 -8.40 -8.67 -11.48
CA GLU A 52 -9.20 -9.12 -12.62
C GLU A 52 -10.33 -10.05 -12.21
N TYR A 53 -10.07 -10.97 -11.27
CA TYR A 53 -11.11 -11.82 -10.71
C TYR A 53 -12.21 -11.00 -10.02
N CYS A 54 -11.83 -10.08 -9.14
CA CYS A 54 -12.79 -9.24 -8.44
C CYS A 54 -13.60 -8.37 -9.40
N LYS A 55 -12.94 -7.80 -10.42
CA LYS A 55 -13.58 -6.97 -11.44
C LYS A 55 -14.58 -7.74 -12.27
N THR A 56 -14.21 -8.95 -12.71
CA THR A 56 -15.03 -9.74 -13.66
C THR A 56 -16.08 -10.62 -12.98
N ARG A 57 -15.88 -11.02 -11.73
CA ARG A 57 -16.72 -12.00 -11.02
C ARG A 57 -17.46 -11.42 -9.81
N LEU A 58 -16.96 -10.35 -9.21
CA LEU A 58 -17.51 -9.82 -7.95
C LEU A 58 -18.01 -8.39 -8.06
N ASN A 59 -18.10 -7.83 -9.27
CA ASN A 59 -18.51 -6.43 -9.48
C ASN A 59 -17.73 -5.45 -8.60
N LEU A 60 -16.40 -5.49 -8.69
CA LEU A 60 -15.50 -4.67 -7.87
C LEU A 60 -15.83 -3.18 -8.00
N GLN A 61 -16.26 -2.56 -6.93
CA GLN A 61 -16.60 -1.14 -6.90
C GLN A 61 -15.38 -0.27 -6.50
N ALA A 62 -14.64 -0.70 -5.49
CA ALA A 62 -13.40 -0.04 -5.08
C ALA A 62 -12.39 -1.05 -4.55
N MET A 63 -11.10 -0.76 -4.71
CA MET A 63 -10.00 -1.54 -4.15
C MET A 63 -8.94 -0.59 -3.61
N LEU A 64 -8.50 -0.83 -2.39
CA LEU A 64 -7.35 -0.19 -1.78
C LEU A 64 -6.24 -1.23 -1.61
N TYR A 65 -5.06 -0.92 -2.12
CA TYR A 65 -3.84 -1.67 -1.88
C TYR A 65 -2.82 -0.80 -1.15
N PHE A 66 -2.16 -1.37 -0.17
CA PHE A 66 -1.02 -0.77 0.52
C PHE A 66 -0.14 -1.86 1.13
N SER A 67 1.12 -1.54 1.39
CA SER A 67 2.03 -2.37 2.18
C SER A 67 2.10 -1.86 3.62
N ASP A 68 2.42 -2.73 4.56
CA ASP A 68 2.66 -2.34 5.95
C ASP A 68 4.00 -1.60 6.12
N HIS A 69 5.02 -1.96 5.32
CA HIS A 69 6.31 -1.28 5.22
C HIS A 69 6.99 -1.61 3.88
N GLY A 70 8.00 -0.84 3.52
CA GLY A 70 8.96 -1.17 2.48
C GLY A 70 10.06 -2.10 2.98
N ASP A 71 11.04 -2.38 2.12
CA ASP A 71 12.23 -3.14 2.50
C ASP A 71 13.48 -2.61 1.79
N ASN A 72 14.64 -2.89 2.39
CA ASN A 72 15.94 -2.67 1.79
C ASN A 72 16.63 -4.02 1.61
N PRO A 73 16.66 -4.59 0.39
CA PRO A 73 17.16 -5.95 0.16
C PRO A 73 18.66 -6.13 0.44
N THR A 74 19.42 -5.03 0.53
CA THR A 74 20.86 -5.09 0.84
C THR A 74 21.15 -5.15 2.33
N ARG A 75 20.24 -4.66 3.18
CA ARG A 75 20.51 -4.51 4.61
C ARG A 75 19.46 -5.12 5.52
N HIS A 76 18.22 -5.17 5.07
CA HIS A 76 17.02 -5.59 5.79
C HIS A 76 16.72 -4.77 7.06
N ARG A 77 15.45 -4.60 7.34
CA ARG A 77 14.98 -3.95 8.54
C ARG A 77 15.26 -4.82 9.78
N THR A 78 15.77 -4.19 10.82
CA THR A 78 15.84 -4.78 12.15
C THR A 78 15.14 -3.88 13.17
N PRO A 79 14.76 -4.38 14.36
CA PRO A 79 14.16 -3.53 15.39
C PRO A 79 15.04 -2.34 15.82
N GLN A 80 16.35 -2.45 15.64
CA GLN A 80 17.33 -1.42 16.01
C GLN A 80 17.65 -0.49 14.85
N PHE A 81 17.32 -0.89 13.63
CA PHE A 81 17.74 -0.20 12.43
C PHE A 81 16.62 -0.19 11.39
N CYS A 82 16.16 1.00 11.06
CA CYS A 82 15.17 1.27 10.04
C CYS A 82 15.49 2.62 9.41
N ASP A 83 15.33 2.76 8.10
CA ASP A 83 15.51 4.02 7.40
C ASP A 83 14.23 4.44 6.64
N PHE A 84 14.25 5.66 6.08
CA PHE A 84 13.09 6.18 5.35
C PHE A 84 12.77 5.41 4.06
N ILE A 85 13.72 4.66 3.48
CA ILE A 85 13.46 3.81 2.31
C ILE A 85 12.42 2.75 2.68
N GLU A 86 12.53 2.19 3.89
CA GLU A 86 11.62 1.16 4.41
C GLU A 86 10.24 1.73 4.83
N CYS A 87 10.12 3.07 4.89
CA CYS A 87 8.85 3.74 5.14
C CYS A 87 8.10 4.10 3.85
N ARG A 88 8.77 4.05 2.69
CA ARG A 88 8.15 4.34 1.39
C ARG A 88 7.50 3.08 0.85
N ILE A 89 6.19 3.10 0.77
CA ILE A 89 5.37 1.96 0.35
C ILE A 89 4.55 2.29 -0.90
N PRO A 90 4.28 1.30 -1.75
CA PRO A 90 3.29 1.44 -2.79
C PRO A 90 1.89 1.49 -2.16
N MET A 91 1.07 2.44 -2.62
CA MET A 91 -0.35 2.51 -2.30
C MET A 91 -1.13 2.95 -3.52
N PHE A 92 -2.23 2.29 -3.82
CA PHE A 92 -3.16 2.74 -4.85
C PHE A 92 -4.61 2.50 -4.45
N VAL A 93 -5.49 3.30 -5.04
CA VAL A 93 -6.94 3.15 -4.96
C VAL A 93 -7.49 2.99 -6.37
N TYR A 94 -8.23 1.92 -6.59
CA TYR A 94 -9.07 1.74 -7.78
C TYR A 94 -10.51 2.05 -7.44
N MET A 95 -11.22 2.66 -8.36
CA MET A 95 -12.66 2.90 -8.31
C MET A 95 -13.27 2.57 -9.66
N SER A 96 -14.40 1.85 -9.68
CA SER A 96 -15.17 1.60 -10.90
C SER A 96 -15.86 2.88 -11.36
N ASP A 97 -16.23 2.94 -12.65
CA ASP A 97 -17.03 4.06 -13.18
C ASP A 97 -18.37 4.20 -12.46
N GLU A 98 -18.96 3.09 -12.03
CA GLU A 98 -20.19 3.11 -11.24
C GLU A 98 -19.96 3.71 -9.86
N TYR A 99 -18.88 3.32 -9.19
CA TYR A 99 -18.50 3.92 -7.90
C TYR A 99 -18.24 5.42 -8.04
N ILE A 100 -17.49 5.84 -9.06
CA ILE A 100 -17.19 7.26 -9.32
C ILE A 100 -18.46 8.06 -9.51
N ARG A 101 -19.42 7.57 -10.32
CA ARG A 101 -20.70 8.26 -10.51
C ARG A 101 -21.48 8.43 -9.22
N ASN A 102 -21.47 7.44 -8.35
CA ASN A 102 -22.21 7.44 -7.09
C ASN A 102 -21.51 8.20 -5.97
N HIS A 103 -20.18 8.34 -6.05
CA HIS A 103 -19.33 8.93 -5.01
C HIS A 103 -18.32 9.94 -5.60
N ASN A 104 -18.76 10.77 -6.56
CA ASN A 104 -17.87 11.67 -7.30
C ASN A 104 -17.03 12.58 -6.39
N GLN A 105 -17.63 13.08 -5.31
CA GLN A 105 -16.92 13.96 -4.37
C GLN A 105 -15.72 13.27 -3.69
N ARG A 106 -15.82 11.96 -3.40
CA ARG A 106 -14.70 11.17 -2.85
C ARG A 106 -13.60 10.96 -3.88
N TYR A 107 -13.99 10.66 -5.13
CA TYR A 107 -13.04 10.53 -6.23
C TYR A 107 -12.27 11.83 -6.45
N GLU A 108 -12.95 12.97 -6.56
CA GLU A 108 -12.31 14.27 -6.73
C GLU A 108 -11.37 14.62 -5.56
N SER A 109 -11.78 14.30 -4.33
CA SER A 109 -10.94 14.50 -3.15
C SER A 109 -9.67 13.67 -3.21
N LEU A 110 -9.76 12.38 -3.59
CA LEU A 110 -8.58 11.51 -3.75
C LEU A 110 -7.65 12.02 -4.85
N ILE A 111 -8.18 12.46 -6.00
CA ILE A 111 -7.37 13.05 -7.08
C ILE A 111 -6.66 14.31 -6.58
N SER A 112 -7.37 15.20 -5.87
CA SER A 112 -6.79 16.43 -5.31
C SER A 112 -5.71 16.15 -4.26
N ASN A 113 -5.89 15.09 -3.46
CA ASN A 113 -4.99 14.73 -2.36
C ASN A 113 -3.88 13.75 -2.77
N ARG A 114 -3.83 13.26 -4.03
CA ARG A 114 -2.94 12.18 -4.49
C ARG A 114 -1.44 12.42 -4.25
N ASN A 115 -1.02 13.69 -4.17
CA ASN A 115 0.36 14.09 -3.95
C ASN A 115 0.64 14.51 -2.49
N LYS A 116 -0.34 14.38 -1.61
CA LYS A 116 -0.15 14.68 -0.19
C LYS A 116 0.55 13.53 0.52
N TYR A 117 1.30 13.86 1.55
CA TYR A 117 1.89 12.86 2.43
C TYR A 117 0.83 12.11 3.22
N PHE A 118 1.07 10.82 3.42
CA PHE A 118 0.16 9.92 4.11
C PHE A 118 0.96 8.83 4.83
N THR A 119 0.46 8.35 5.96
CA THR A 119 1.06 7.24 6.71
C THR A 119 0.02 6.17 7.05
N ASN A 120 0.47 4.96 7.34
CA ASN A 120 -0.39 3.83 7.66
C ASN A 120 -1.24 4.04 8.91
N ASP A 121 -0.86 4.95 9.81
CA ASP A 121 -1.68 5.33 10.98
C ASP A 121 -3.06 5.89 10.57
N LEU A 122 -3.16 6.43 9.35
CA LEU A 122 -4.38 7.05 8.82
C LEU A 122 -5.19 6.09 7.92
N ILE A 123 -4.73 4.84 7.74
CA ILE A 123 -5.36 3.89 6.81
C ILE A 123 -6.81 3.56 7.21
N TYR A 124 -7.09 3.53 8.51
CA TYR A 124 -8.43 3.30 9.03
C TYR A 124 -9.42 4.37 8.52
N ASP A 125 -9.04 5.64 8.62
CA ASP A 125 -9.90 6.73 8.18
C ASP A 125 -10.03 6.78 6.65
N LEU A 126 -8.96 6.44 5.92
CA LEU A 126 -9.02 6.29 4.47
C LEU A 126 -9.99 5.17 4.06
N MET A 127 -9.93 4.00 4.71
CA MET A 127 -10.85 2.89 4.47
C MET A 127 -12.29 3.28 4.79
N CYS A 128 -12.54 3.92 5.93
CA CYS A 128 -13.88 4.40 6.28
C CYS A 128 -14.43 5.35 5.21
N GLY A 129 -13.59 6.26 4.70
CA GLY A 129 -13.96 7.19 3.66
C GLY A 129 -14.27 6.53 2.32
N ILE A 130 -13.44 5.58 1.86
CA ILE A 130 -13.62 4.90 0.58
C ILE A 130 -14.81 3.93 0.64
N PHE A 131 -14.92 3.13 1.69
CA PHE A 131 -15.91 2.05 1.77
C PHE A 131 -17.22 2.44 2.48
N ASP A 132 -17.39 3.73 2.79
CA ASP A 132 -18.57 4.30 3.48
C ASP A 132 -18.87 3.60 4.83
N ILE A 133 -17.80 3.28 5.57
CA ILE A 133 -17.91 2.62 6.85
C ILE A 133 -18.24 3.66 7.92
N LYS A 134 -19.39 3.51 8.57
CA LYS A 134 -19.80 4.36 9.69
C LYS A 134 -19.13 3.88 10.98
N SER A 135 -18.41 4.77 11.64
CA SER A 135 -17.77 4.51 12.91
C SER A 135 -17.69 5.77 13.76
N ASN A 136 -17.84 5.62 15.07
CA ASN A 136 -17.67 6.72 16.03
C ASN A 136 -16.22 7.16 16.22
N LYS A 137 -15.27 6.44 15.61
CA LYS A 137 -13.83 6.78 15.62
C LYS A 137 -13.36 7.40 14.32
N PHE A 138 -14.21 7.40 13.28
CA PHE A 138 -13.87 7.97 11.99
C PHE A 138 -13.68 9.48 12.06
N ASN A 139 -12.58 9.96 11.45
CA ASN A 139 -12.25 11.38 11.35
C ASN A 139 -11.96 11.77 9.89
N GLU A 140 -12.85 12.49 9.26
CA GLU A 140 -12.73 12.94 7.87
C GLU A 140 -11.43 13.72 7.60
N ASN A 141 -10.93 14.48 8.59
CA ASN A 141 -9.68 15.24 8.45
C ASN A 141 -8.44 14.36 8.32
N GLN A 142 -8.58 13.07 8.57
CA GLN A 142 -7.51 12.06 8.48
C GLN A 142 -7.61 11.19 7.22
N SER A 143 -8.64 11.42 6.39
CA SER A 143 -8.91 10.62 5.20
C SER A 143 -8.60 11.40 3.92
N LEU A 144 -7.75 10.83 3.05
CA LEU A 144 -7.50 11.38 1.71
C LEU A 144 -8.76 11.41 0.82
N ALA A 145 -9.82 10.68 1.19
CA ALA A 145 -11.09 10.66 0.47
C ALA A 145 -11.97 11.90 0.75
N TYR A 146 -11.46 12.88 1.52
CA TYR A 146 -12.16 14.12 1.86
C TYR A 146 -11.29 15.35 1.60
N ASN A 147 -11.90 16.45 1.20
CA ASN A 147 -11.20 17.69 0.85
C ASN A 147 -10.54 18.38 2.05
N ASN A 148 -11.01 18.08 3.25
CA ASN A 148 -10.49 18.63 4.50
C ASN A 148 -9.32 17.83 5.10
N TYR A 149 -8.72 16.91 4.34
CA TYR A 149 -7.46 16.24 4.75
C TYR A 149 -6.40 17.28 5.07
N ARG A 150 -5.91 17.28 6.32
CA ARG A 150 -5.16 18.40 6.89
C ARG A 150 -3.67 18.16 7.09
N PHE A 151 -3.19 16.92 6.95
CA PHE A 151 -1.81 16.59 7.29
C PHE A 151 -0.83 17.02 6.20
N SER A 152 0.25 17.65 6.66
CA SER A 152 1.44 17.98 5.88
C SER A 152 2.60 17.06 6.24
N ARG A 153 3.73 17.23 5.59
CA ARG A 153 4.97 16.51 5.88
C ARG A 153 5.45 16.71 7.32
N GLU A 154 5.22 17.90 7.88
CA GLU A 154 5.63 18.29 9.23
C GLU A 154 4.76 17.64 10.32
N ASP A 155 3.51 17.34 10.00
CA ASP A 155 2.55 16.78 10.96
C ASP A 155 2.72 15.27 11.13
N LEU A 156 3.17 14.58 10.06
CA LEU A 156 3.22 13.12 10.01
C LEU A 156 4.52 12.58 10.63
N ARG A 157 4.37 11.41 11.24
CA ARG A 157 5.47 10.72 11.90
C ARG A 157 5.52 9.25 11.43
N THR A 158 6.69 8.67 11.55
CA THR A 158 6.98 7.25 11.30
C THR A 158 7.72 6.64 12.47
N PHE A 159 8.12 5.37 12.39
CA PHE A 159 8.80 4.65 13.48
C PHE A 159 8.03 4.73 14.81
N GLN A 160 6.74 4.41 14.77
CA GLN A 160 5.87 4.46 15.96
C GLN A 160 5.77 5.88 16.57
N GLY A 161 5.73 6.90 15.71
CA GLY A 161 5.59 8.30 16.11
C GLY A 161 6.89 8.99 16.56
N LYS A 162 8.04 8.32 16.47
CA LYS A 162 9.31 8.84 17.00
C LYS A 162 9.99 9.84 16.06
N ILE A 163 9.86 9.68 14.73
CA ILE A 163 10.59 10.45 13.72
C ILE A 163 9.59 11.19 12.84
N ARG A 164 9.82 12.46 12.56
CA ARG A 164 9.00 13.23 11.61
C ARG A 164 9.35 12.84 10.18
N ILE A 165 8.36 12.82 9.28
CA ILE A 165 8.62 12.59 7.85
C ILE A 165 9.46 13.75 7.26
N SER A 166 9.35 14.96 7.82
CA SER A 166 10.17 16.10 7.42
C SER A 166 11.69 15.90 7.65
N ASP A 167 12.08 14.92 8.48
CA ASP A 167 13.50 14.60 8.73
C ASP A 167 14.11 13.74 7.60
N ASP A 168 13.29 13.18 6.68
CA ASP A 168 13.73 12.52 5.44
C ASP A 168 14.25 13.58 4.45
N LYS A 169 15.55 13.53 4.12
CA LYS A 169 16.24 14.50 3.26
C LYS A 169 16.14 14.14 1.78
#